data_532eb7d66b27a13cb53bf1fafae945b3
#
_entry.id   532eb7d66b27a13cb53bf1fafae945b3
#
_cell.length_a   1.000
_cell.length_b   1.000
_cell.length_c   1.000
_cell.angle_alpha   90.00
_cell.angle_beta   90.00
_cell.angle_gamma   90.00
#
_symmetry.space_group_name_H-M   'P 1'
#
loop_
_entity.id
_entity.type
_entity.pdbx_description
1 polymer ?
#
loop_
_entity_poly.entity_id
_entity_poly.type
_entity_poly.pdbx_seq_one_letter_code
_entity_poly.pdbx_strand_id
1 'polypeptide(L)'
;FTRYLSALKTIANDLGFKIPLVVNVHGFDQHDYAKRGLRYPIGLSQLKDTMSIPGSILAGDYYIGDLVMDNYTDVIMADALTASLQNPDQPLFSAEFQGGFQTDHPILQPTTIDLNSRLCIADGMNGINYYMFVGGYNWHDSGLFGKIHDWQAPIDINGKLRPSYHTIKTLGQTIRALGEDFLDSKTHVDVTIGWDPDIYMTEYWVKATKAMQDRLSHIREVGLFGLGRNLSLNNITYDALDLSSKPLDPKTHPTLIVVGTPWMNGPVQQKLADYVHQGGKLALINEVPTQDYYGSPCTILSEALGLTLSSVEHWGFASYDSYDSINFSELHIYEHDKGFFESHKTKATAGFLKTVGKGKVLMLGILMDHERLFKADIWASLISKLDIRSKFVTDDRVTLIERRSEKTIYLSALNLDEIRKTLSIQRNGKPLFEGHPLILQARQGLLLPLNKHLDHGVILDYSTAEL
;
A
#
# COMPACT_ATOMS: atom_id res chain seq x y z
N PHE A 1 -10.18 -7.29 -22.47
CA PHE A 1 -9.02 -6.38 -22.36
C PHE A 1 -7.76 -7.08 -22.86
N THR A 2 -7.36 -8.21 -22.25
CA THR A 2 -6.17 -9.01 -22.64
C THR A 2 -6.14 -9.35 -24.13
N ARG A 3 -7.26 -9.81 -24.72
CA ARG A 3 -7.33 -10.14 -26.16
C ARG A 3 -7.01 -8.95 -27.05
N TYR A 4 -7.53 -7.77 -26.71
CA TYR A 4 -7.28 -6.54 -27.47
C TYR A 4 -5.81 -6.13 -27.43
N LEU A 5 -5.23 -6.05 -26.22
CA LEU A 5 -3.82 -5.69 -26.05
C LEU A 5 -2.87 -6.72 -26.66
N SER A 6 -3.19 -8.02 -26.56
CA SER A 6 -2.41 -9.09 -27.19
C SER A 6 -2.42 -8.96 -28.72
N ALA A 7 -3.58 -8.61 -29.31
CA ALA A 7 -3.68 -8.36 -30.75
C ALA A 7 -2.83 -7.16 -31.18
N LEU A 8 -2.87 -6.05 -30.42
CA LEU A 8 -2.01 -4.89 -30.70
C LEU A 8 -0.53 -5.23 -30.60
N LYS A 9 -0.15 -6.03 -29.61
CA LYS A 9 1.22 -6.51 -29.45
C LYS A 9 1.66 -7.38 -30.62
N THR A 10 0.80 -8.28 -31.10
CA THR A 10 1.08 -9.11 -32.29
C THR A 10 1.34 -8.23 -33.50
N ILE A 11 0.47 -7.24 -33.75
CA ILE A 11 0.65 -6.29 -34.87
C ILE A 11 1.99 -5.52 -34.73
N ALA A 12 2.32 -5.05 -33.52
CA ALA A 12 3.59 -4.36 -33.31
C ALA A 12 4.79 -5.26 -33.61
N ASN A 13 4.76 -6.52 -33.17
CA ASN A 13 5.82 -7.49 -33.45
C ASN A 13 5.94 -7.79 -34.93
N ASP A 14 4.82 -7.96 -35.64
CA ASP A 14 4.78 -8.22 -37.09
C ASP A 14 5.34 -7.03 -37.88
N LEU A 15 5.18 -5.82 -37.38
CA LEU A 15 5.78 -4.60 -37.94
C LEU A 15 7.24 -4.40 -37.54
N GLY A 16 7.84 -5.33 -36.79
CA GLY A 16 9.24 -5.32 -36.40
C GLY A 16 9.61 -4.49 -35.17
N PHE A 17 8.64 -4.05 -34.38
CA PHE A 17 8.92 -3.40 -33.10
C PHE A 17 9.52 -4.41 -32.10
N LYS A 18 10.70 -4.08 -31.56
CA LYS A 18 11.45 -4.93 -30.60
C LYS A 18 11.60 -4.30 -29.21
N ILE A 19 11.04 -3.11 -29.00
CA ILE A 19 11.05 -2.43 -27.70
C ILE A 19 9.95 -2.99 -26.80
N PRO A 20 10.12 -2.95 -25.46
CA PRO A 20 9.06 -3.26 -24.52
C PRO A 20 7.81 -2.40 -24.78
N LEU A 21 6.64 -3.00 -24.66
CA LEU A 21 5.38 -2.29 -24.76
C LEU A 21 4.90 -1.91 -23.37
N VAL A 22 4.73 -0.63 -23.14
CA VAL A 22 4.16 -0.11 -21.90
C VAL A 22 2.65 -0.03 -22.04
N VAL A 23 1.93 -0.59 -21.09
CA VAL A 23 0.48 -0.49 -21.00
C VAL A 23 0.14 0.45 -19.86
N ASN A 24 -0.40 1.60 -20.22
CA ASN A 24 -0.90 2.56 -19.24
C ASN A 24 -2.30 2.15 -18.78
N VAL A 25 -2.50 2.02 -17.47
CA VAL A 25 -3.77 1.59 -16.88
C VAL A 25 -4.35 2.73 -16.06
N HIS A 26 -5.53 3.21 -16.50
CA HIS A 26 -6.33 4.17 -15.76
C HIS A 26 -7.25 3.45 -14.75
N GLY A 27 -7.43 4.04 -13.58
CA GLY A 27 -8.45 3.61 -12.63
C GLY A 27 -9.85 3.99 -13.10
N PHE A 28 -10.79 3.05 -13.03
CA PHE A 28 -12.19 3.32 -13.38
C PHE A 28 -13.03 3.80 -12.21
N ASP A 29 -12.68 3.41 -11.01
CA ASP A 29 -13.46 3.76 -9.82
C ASP A 29 -12.90 5.02 -9.17
N GLN A 30 -13.31 6.16 -9.71
CA GLN A 30 -12.91 7.47 -9.20
C GLN A 30 -13.72 7.91 -7.97
N HIS A 31 -14.85 7.26 -7.68
CA HIS A 31 -15.79 7.77 -6.69
C HIS A 31 -15.30 7.61 -5.25
N ASP A 32 -14.69 6.50 -4.91
CA ASP A 32 -14.26 6.24 -3.54
C ASP A 32 -12.97 7.01 -3.22
N TYR A 33 -12.05 7.10 -4.18
CA TYR A 33 -10.80 7.84 -4.02
C TYR A 33 -10.97 9.36 -4.14
N ALA A 34 -11.94 9.83 -4.92
CA ALA A 34 -12.21 11.25 -5.07
C ALA A 34 -12.58 11.93 -3.74
N LYS A 35 -13.24 11.23 -2.83
CA LYS A 35 -13.55 11.72 -1.49
C LYS A 35 -12.33 12.03 -0.65
N ARG A 36 -11.20 11.34 -0.90
CA ARG A 36 -9.93 11.48 -0.19
C ARG A 36 -8.85 12.18 -1.00
N GLY A 37 -9.20 12.70 -2.18
CA GLY A 37 -8.28 13.37 -3.07
C GLY A 37 -7.36 12.45 -3.87
N LEU A 38 -7.52 11.12 -3.77
CA LEU A 38 -6.70 10.18 -4.50
C LEU A 38 -7.32 9.82 -5.85
N ARG A 39 -6.52 9.94 -6.89
CA ARG A 39 -6.84 9.50 -8.25
C ARG A 39 -5.69 8.67 -8.78
N TYR A 40 -5.62 7.43 -8.39
CA TYR A 40 -4.65 6.50 -8.96
C TYR A 40 -5.36 5.24 -9.44
N PRO A 41 -4.73 4.51 -10.36
CA PRO A 41 -5.40 3.44 -11.04
C PRO A 41 -5.57 2.25 -10.14
N ILE A 42 -6.80 1.85 -9.87
CA ILE A 42 -7.05 0.47 -9.53
C ILE A 42 -8.24 -0.02 -10.34
N GLY A 43 -8.04 -0.13 -11.63
CA GLY A 43 -8.79 -1.08 -12.43
C GLY A 43 -8.18 -2.45 -12.20
N LEU A 44 -8.52 -3.15 -11.12
CA LEU A 44 -7.88 -4.42 -10.74
C LEU A 44 -7.94 -5.46 -11.87
N SER A 45 -9.08 -5.54 -12.57
CA SER A 45 -9.24 -6.43 -13.70
C SER A 45 -8.28 -6.08 -14.85
N GLN A 46 -8.04 -4.80 -15.10
CA GLN A 46 -7.11 -4.35 -16.14
C GLN A 46 -5.66 -4.58 -15.72
N LEU A 47 -5.31 -4.29 -14.48
CA LEU A 47 -3.99 -4.56 -13.94
C LEU A 47 -3.66 -6.06 -14.07
N LYS A 48 -4.53 -6.92 -13.55
CA LYS A 48 -4.32 -8.38 -13.59
C LYS A 48 -4.28 -8.93 -15.01
N ASP A 49 -5.18 -8.48 -15.88
CA ASP A 49 -5.22 -8.90 -17.28
C ASP A 49 -3.96 -8.46 -18.06
N THR A 50 -3.48 -7.24 -17.84
CA THR A 50 -2.27 -6.71 -18.47
C THR A 50 -1.05 -7.54 -18.11
N MET A 51 -0.95 -7.97 -16.85
CA MET A 51 0.16 -8.79 -16.37
C MET A 51 0.24 -10.15 -17.04
N SER A 52 -0.87 -10.66 -17.59
CA SER A 52 -0.89 -11.93 -18.32
C SER A 52 -0.26 -11.84 -19.73
N ILE A 53 0.10 -10.64 -20.23
CA ILE A 53 0.67 -10.42 -21.56
C ILE A 53 2.21 -10.43 -21.46
N PRO A 54 2.89 -11.50 -21.93
CA PRO A 54 4.34 -11.62 -21.81
C PRO A 54 5.09 -10.46 -22.47
N GLY A 55 6.10 -9.91 -21.80
CA GLY A 55 6.94 -8.82 -22.30
C GLY A 55 6.22 -7.47 -22.44
N SER A 56 5.09 -7.28 -21.74
CA SER A 56 4.50 -5.97 -21.50
C SER A 56 4.93 -5.43 -20.15
N ILE A 57 5.08 -4.11 -20.05
CA ILE A 57 5.33 -3.39 -18.79
C ILE A 57 4.04 -2.73 -18.38
N LEU A 58 3.58 -3.04 -17.18
CA LEU A 58 2.47 -2.34 -16.56
C LEU A 58 2.93 -0.98 -16.06
N ALA A 59 2.15 0.06 -16.35
CA ALA A 59 2.37 1.39 -15.80
C ALA A 59 1.04 1.98 -15.32
N GLY A 60 1.10 2.77 -14.25
CA GLY A 60 -0.07 3.39 -13.66
C GLY A 60 -0.09 4.90 -13.78
N ASP A 61 -1.26 5.48 -13.56
CA ASP A 61 -1.46 6.93 -13.46
C ASP A 61 -1.58 7.34 -12.01
N TYR A 62 -0.69 8.23 -11.59
CA TYR A 62 -0.59 8.69 -10.20
C TYR A 62 -0.92 10.17 -10.09
N TYR A 63 -2.21 10.47 -9.94
CA TYR A 63 -2.72 11.81 -9.69
C TYR A 63 -3.18 11.93 -8.23
N ILE A 64 -2.22 11.98 -7.33
CA ILE A 64 -2.41 11.87 -5.88
C ILE A 64 -3.05 13.13 -5.30
N GLY A 65 -2.84 14.29 -5.93
CA GLY A 65 -3.17 15.58 -5.33
C GLY A 65 -2.17 15.97 -4.24
N ASP A 66 -2.63 16.69 -3.23
CA ASP A 66 -1.83 16.98 -2.06
C ASP A 66 -1.67 15.76 -1.17
N LEU A 67 -0.44 15.39 -0.89
CA LEU A 67 -0.13 14.31 0.05
C LEU A 67 -0.27 14.83 1.48
N VAL A 68 -1.18 14.24 2.21
CA VAL A 68 -1.49 14.60 3.61
C VAL A 68 -1.63 13.36 4.46
N MET A 69 -1.75 13.55 5.78
CA MET A 69 -1.92 12.45 6.73
C MET A 69 -3.15 11.57 6.46
N ASP A 70 -4.14 12.09 5.76
CA ASP A 70 -5.37 11.33 5.47
C ASP A 70 -5.29 10.47 4.22
N ASN A 71 -4.30 10.67 3.35
CA ASN A 71 -4.25 9.96 2.08
C ASN A 71 -2.93 9.25 1.76
N TYR A 72 -1.82 9.58 2.43
CA TYR A 72 -0.51 8.97 2.10
C TYR A 72 -0.51 7.45 2.25
N THR A 73 -1.26 6.92 3.20
CA THR A 73 -1.35 5.49 3.48
C THR A 73 -2.07 4.72 2.37
N ASP A 74 -2.98 5.40 1.67
CA ASP A 74 -3.70 4.79 0.55
C ASP A 74 -2.78 4.66 -0.68
N VAL A 75 -1.82 5.59 -0.83
CA VAL A 75 -0.78 5.49 -1.88
C VAL A 75 0.12 4.27 -1.61
N ILE A 76 0.58 4.09 -0.36
CA ILE A 76 1.37 2.91 0.04
C ILE A 76 0.59 1.62 -0.24
N MET A 77 -0.70 1.56 0.13
CA MET A 77 -1.53 0.39 -0.14
C MET A 77 -1.68 0.13 -1.65
N ALA A 78 -1.88 1.18 -2.45
CA ALA A 78 -1.98 1.03 -3.89
C ALA A 78 -0.69 0.51 -4.52
N ASP A 79 0.45 1.02 -4.09
CA ASP A 79 1.76 0.55 -4.55
C ASP A 79 1.97 -0.93 -4.19
N ALA A 80 1.66 -1.31 -2.95
CA ALA A 80 1.73 -2.70 -2.50
C ALA A 80 0.82 -3.64 -3.29
N LEU A 81 -0.46 -3.27 -3.49
CA LEU A 81 -1.41 -4.07 -4.26
C LEU A 81 -0.98 -4.19 -5.73
N THR A 82 -0.53 -3.09 -6.34
CA THR A 82 -0.04 -3.08 -7.73
C THR A 82 1.18 -3.98 -7.89
N ALA A 83 2.18 -3.83 -7.03
CA ALA A 83 3.38 -4.64 -7.03
C ALA A 83 3.08 -6.14 -6.82
N SER A 84 2.07 -6.48 -6.01
CA SER A 84 1.67 -7.87 -5.76
C SER A 84 1.15 -8.59 -7.00
N LEU A 85 0.59 -7.86 -7.96
CA LEU A 85 0.10 -8.40 -9.23
C LEU A 85 1.20 -8.54 -10.26
N GLN A 86 2.31 -7.84 -10.12
CA GLN A 86 3.41 -7.84 -11.06
C GLN A 86 4.29 -9.09 -10.96
N ASN A 87 5.00 -9.40 -12.05
CA ASN A 87 6.10 -10.35 -11.99
C ASN A 87 7.30 -9.71 -11.25
N PRO A 88 8.13 -10.50 -10.55
CA PRO A 88 9.21 -9.96 -9.73
C PRO A 88 10.27 -9.13 -10.48
N ASP A 89 10.38 -9.31 -11.79
CA ASP A 89 11.30 -8.61 -12.67
C ASP A 89 10.71 -7.34 -13.30
N GLN A 90 9.44 -7.04 -13.04
CA GLN A 90 8.80 -5.84 -13.57
C GLN A 90 8.97 -4.65 -12.62
N PRO A 91 9.18 -3.44 -13.18
CA PRO A 91 9.26 -2.23 -12.39
C PRO A 91 7.89 -1.82 -11.86
N LEU A 92 7.82 -1.30 -10.65
CA LEU A 92 6.70 -0.45 -10.23
C LEU A 92 6.91 0.90 -10.92
N PHE A 93 6.09 1.17 -11.94
CA PHE A 93 6.30 2.28 -12.86
C PHE A 93 5.05 3.14 -13.02
N SER A 94 5.22 4.45 -12.99
CA SER A 94 4.17 5.40 -13.32
C SER A 94 4.39 5.98 -14.72
N ALA A 95 3.44 5.71 -15.64
CA ALA A 95 3.42 6.32 -16.98
C ALA A 95 2.96 7.77 -16.94
N GLU A 96 2.07 8.10 -15.98
CA GLU A 96 1.57 9.45 -15.74
C GLU A 96 1.67 9.77 -14.25
N PHE A 97 2.82 10.28 -13.84
CA PHE A 97 2.99 10.79 -12.48
C PHE A 97 2.73 12.28 -12.44
N GLN A 98 1.91 12.72 -11.53
CA GLN A 98 1.47 14.10 -11.41
C GLN A 98 2.63 15.12 -11.42
N GLY A 99 2.94 15.68 -12.59
CA GLY A 99 3.86 16.80 -12.75
C GLY A 99 3.17 18.16 -12.69
N GLY A 100 1.88 18.16 -13.03
CA GLY A 100 0.91 19.22 -12.90
C GLY A 100 -0.47 18.62 -12.66
N PHE A 101 -1.52 19.43 -12.63
CA PHE A 101 -2.89 18.94 -12.47
C PHE A 101 -3.87 19.70 -13.35
N GLN A 102 -4.81 18.97 -13.98
CA GLN A 102 -5.68 19.56 -15.00
C GLN A 102 -6.86 20.35 -14.42
N THR A 103 -7.26 20.05 -13.19
CA THR A 103 -8.38 20.73 -12.57
C THR A 103 -7.89 21.90 -11.71
N ASP A 104 -8.76 22.86 -11.51
CA ASP A 104 -8.48 24.18 -10.94
C ASP A 104 -8.19 24.17 -9.43
N HIS A 105 -8.10 23.01 -8.84
CA HIS A 105 -7.81 22.83 -7.43
C HIS A 105 -6.36 22.67 -7.18
N PRO A 106 -6.09 23.07 -5.97
CA PRO A 106 -5.33 24.28 -5.80
C PRO A 106 -4.07 24.17 -6.63
N ILE A 107 -3.38 25.27 -6.90
CA ILE A 107 -2.06 25.23 -7.51
C ILE A 107 -1.19 24.27 -6.70
N LEU A 108 -0.71 23.20 -7.36
CA LEU A 108 0.16 22.22 -6.72
C LEU A 108 1.43 22.90 -6.21
N GLN A 109 1.68 22.74 -4.93
CA GLN A 109 2.90 23.26 -4.34
C GLN A 109 4.09 22.38 -4.71
N PRO A 110 5.32 22.95 -4.83
CA PRO A 110 6.51 22.15 -5.05
C PRO A 110 6.70 21.01 -4.03
N THR A 111 6.35 21.27 -2.78
CA THR A 111 6.37 20.27 -1.70
C THR A 111 5.43 19.10 -1.94
N THR A 112 4.31 19.29 -2.61
CA THR A 112 3.39 18.23 -3.01
C THR A 112 4.05 17.25 -3.96
N ILE A 113 4.68 17.75 -5.03
CA ILE A 113 5.38 16.94 -6.01
C ILE A 113 6.56 16.20 -5.37
N ASP A 114 7.30 16.89 -4.50
CA ASP A 114 8.44 16.31 -3.77
C ASP A 114 7.99 15.14 -2.87
N LEU A 115 7.01 15.37 -2.02
CA LEU A 115 6.51 14.36 -1.08
C LEU A 115 5.89 13.16 -1.79
N ASN A 116 5.07 13.39 -2.84
CA ASN A 116 4.48 12.32 -3.64
C ASN A 116 5.57 11.43 -4.26
N SER A 117 6.56 12.05 -4.90
CA SER A 117 7.66 11.33 -5.53
C SER A 117 8.49 10.55 -4.51
N ARG A 118 8.84 11.18 -3.39
CA ARG A 118 9.65 10.53 -2.33
C ARG A 118 8.91 9.39 -1.66
N LEU A 119 7.61 9.51 -1.42
CA LEU A 119 6.82 8.44 -0.84
C LEU A 119 6.79 7.22 -1.76
N CYS A 120 6.44 7.40 -3.03
CA CYS A 120 6.38 6.29 -3.98
C CYS A 120 7.76 5.65 -4.19
N ILE A 121 8.84 6.45 -4.29
CA ILE A 121 10.22 5.93 -4.38
C ILE A 121 10.60 5.14 -3.12
N ALA A 122 10.26 5.65 -1.94
CA ALA A 122 10.53 4.96 -0.67
C ALA A 122 9.80 3.62 -0.60
N ASP A 123 8.58 3.57 -1.12
CA ASP A 123 7.72 2.38 -1.11
C ASP A 123 8.02 1.37 -2.23
N GLY A 124 8.95 1.69 -3.12
CA GLY A 124 9.46 0.73 -4.10
C GLY A 124 9.32 1.14 -5.57
N MET A 125 8.67 2.26 -5.86
CA MET A 125 8.59 2.77 -7.24
C MET A 125 9.99 3.07 -7.77
N ASN A 126 10.28 2.53 -8.95
CA ASN A 126 11.60 2.64 -9.58
C ASN A 126 11.55 3.22 -11.01
N GLY A 127 10.40 3.72 -11.43
CA GLY A 127 10.22 4.45 -12.67
C GLY A 127 9.12 5.49 -12.58
N ILE A 128 9.44 6.75 -12.86
CA ILE A 128 8.50 7.88 -12.84
C ILE A 128 8.59 8.65 -14.15
N ASN A 129 7.45 8.78 -14.83
CA ASN A 129 7.29 9.67 -15.96
C ASN A 129 6.35 10.81 -15.56
N TYR A 130 6.90 12.00 -15.33
CA TYR A 130 6.08 13.15 -14.95
C TYR A 130 5.18 13.62 -16.09
N TYR A 131 3.89 13.64 -15.85
CA TYR A 131 2.86 14.09 -16.78
C TYR A 131 1.95 15.17 -16.14
N MET A 132 1.78 16.34 -16.77
CA MET A 132 2.62 16.82 -17.86
C MET A 132 3.91 17.42 -17.32
N PHE A 133 5.01 17.25 -18.05
CA PHE A 133 6.27 17.90 -17.71
C PHE A 133 6.43 19.25 -18.42
N VAL A 134 5.92 19.35 -19.66
CA VAL A 134 5.95 20.57 -20.47
C VAL A 134 4.56 20.85 -21.01
N GLY A 135 4.07 22.08 -20.80
CA GLY A 135 2.84 22.56 -21.41
C GLY A 135 2.99 22.82 -22.92
N GLY A 136 1.88 22.84 -23.65
CA GLY A 136 1.88 23.05 -25.08
C GLY A 136 0.56 23.49 -25.68
N TYR A 137 0.59 23.70 -26.97
CA TYR A 137 -0.60 23.97 -27.78
C TYR A 137 -1.03 22.69 -28.52
N ASN A 138 -2.31 22.42 -28.49
CA ASN A 138 -2.89 21.36 -29.28
C ASN A 138 -3.01 21.75 -30.77
N TRP A 139 -2.76 20.78 -31.64
CA TRP A 139 -2.81 20.95 -33.08
C TRP A 139 -4.23 21.35 -33.53
N HIS A 140 -4.35 22.44 -34.26
CA HIS A 140 -5.61 22.93 -34.82
C HIS A 140 -6.78 23.00 -33.82
N ASP A 141 -6.52 23.33 -32.56
CA ASP A 141 -7.52 23.38 -31.50
C ASP A 141 -8.26 22.04 -31.25
N SER A 142 -7.64 20.92 -31.64
CA SER A 142 -8.26 19.59 -31.64
C SER A 142 -8.02 18.78 -30.35
N GLY A 143 -7.54 19.37 -29.28
CA GLY A 143 -7.29 18.68 -28.02
C GLY A 143 -8.57 18.43 -27.21
N LEU A 144 -8.61 17.31 -26.51
CA LEU A 144 -9.70 16.97 -25.58
C LEU A 144 -9.93 18.08 -24.52
N PHE A 145 -8.88 18.77 -24.13
CA PHE A 145 -8.87 19.84 -23.12
C PHE A 145 -8.75 21.24 -23.74
N GLY A 146 -9.08 21.41 -25.02
CA GLY A 146 -9.05 22.67 -25.74
C GLY A 146 -7.69 22.99 -26.35
N LYS A 147 -7.50 24.28 -26.71
CA LYS A 147 -6.33 24.74 -27.44
C LYS A 147 -5.02 24.68 -26.66
N ILE A 148 -5.08 24.91 -25.35
CA ILE A 148 -3.93 24.96 -24.46
C ILE A 148 -3.99 23.77 -23.51
N HIS A 149 -2.88 23.04 -23.43
CA HIS A 149 -2.73 21.92 -22.52
C HIS A 149 -1.51 22.23 -21.63
N ASP A 150 -1.73 22.88 -20.52
CA ASP A 150 -0.66 23.34 -19.62
C ASP A 150 -0.62 22.60 -18.29
N TRP A 151 -1.76 22.37 -17.65
CA TRP A 151 -1.92 21.59 -16.41
C TRP A 151 -0.92 21.91 -15.30
N GLN A 152 -0.49 23.17 -15.19
CA GLN A 152 0.53 23.57 -14.22
C GLN A 152 1.86 22.79 -14.37
N ALA A 153 2.18 22.32 -15.57
CA ALA A 153 3.39 21.57 -15.85
C ALA A 153 4.66 22.29 -15.35
N PRO A 154 5.71 21.59 -14.96
CA PRO A 154 6.99 22.18 -14.52
C PRO A 154 7.58 23.21 -15.51
N ILE A 155 7.32 23.04 -16.79
CA ILE A 155 7.65 24.00 -17.85
C ILE A 155 6.35 24.46 -18.50
N ASP A 156 6.07 25.77 -18.47
CA ASP A 156 4.85 26.29 -19.05
C ASP A 156 4.88 26.32 -20.60
N ILE A 157 3.75 26.69 -21.21
CA ILE A 157 3.60 26.76 -22.67
C ILE A 157 4.56 27.74 -23.37
N ASN A 158 5.21 28.64 -22.65
CA ASN A 158 6.20 29.61 -23.15
C ASN A 158 7.64 29.17 -22.84
N GLY A 159 7.86 27.98 -22.28
CA GLY A 159 9.17 27.51 -21.90
C GLY A 159 9.69 28.04 -20.55
N LYS A 160 8.87 28.75 -19.77
CA LYS A 160 9.26 29.28 -18.46
C LYS A 160 9.25 28.16 -17.43
N LEU A 161 10.32 28.06 -16.64
CA LEU A 161 10.45 27.09 -15.56
C LEU A 161 9.62 27.54 -14.34
N ARG A 162 8.78 26.64 -13.85
CA ARG A 162 8.02 26.79 -12.61
C ARG A 162 8.80 26.25 -11.41
N PRO A 163 8.44 26.60 -10.17
CA PRO A 163 9.09 26.08 -8.96
C PRO A 163 9.16 24.54 -8.92
N SER A 164 8.13 23.83 -9.39
CA SER A 164 8.08 22.37 -9.48
C SER A 164 9.21 21.76 -10.34
N TYR A 165 9.65 22.46 -11.39
CA TYR A 165 10.82 22.04 -12.19
C TYR A 165 12.08 21.91 -11.32
N HIS A 166 12.35 22.93 -10.48
CA HIS A 166 13.52 22.93 -9.62
C HIS A 166 13.47 21.81 -8.58
N THR A 167 12.29 21.55 -8.04
CA THR A 167 12.05 20.44 -7.10
C THR A 167 12.37 19.09 -7.73
N ILE A 168 11.80 18.81 -8.92
CA ILE A 168 12.05 17.56 -9.65
C ILE A 168 13.54 17.43 -9.99
N LYS A 169 14.18 18.53 -10.41
CA LYS A 169 15.61 18.55 -10.71
C LYS A 169 16.43 18.21 -9.46
N THR A 170 16.14 18.81 -8.32
CA THR A 170 16.84 18.53 -7.05
C THR A 170 16.66 17.07 -6.63
N LEU A 171 15.44 16.55 -6.66
CA LEU A 171 15.20 15.14 -6.36
C LEU A 171 16.00 14.20 -7.29
N GLY A 172 16.03 14.50 -8.60
CA GLY A 172 16.83 13.74 -9.55
C GLY A 172 18.34 13.83 -9.28
N GLN A 173 18.83 14.95 -8.75
CA GLN A 173 20.23 15.08 -8.32
C GLN A 173 20.53 14.27 -7.07
N THR A 174 19.64 14.29 -6.08
CA THR A 174 19.73 13.43 -4.87
C THR A 174 19.78 11.95 -5.23
N ILE A 175 18.86 11.47 -6.07
CA ILE A 175 18.85 10.05 -6.51
C ILE A 175 20.16 9.70 -7.23
N ARG A 176 20.65 10.58 -8.09
CA ARG A 176 21.93 10.39 -8.79
C ARG A 176 23.12 10.33 -7.83
N ALA A 177 23.15 11.16 -6.80
CA ALA A 177 24.19 11.14 -5.77
C ALA A 177 24.15 9.86 -4.92
N LEU A 178 22.96 9.32 -4.67
CA LEU A 178 22.80 8.02 -4.00
C LEU A 178 23.32 6.84 -4.85
N GLY A 179 23.29 6.96 -6.18
CA GLY A 179 23.92 6.03 -7.11
C GLY A 179 23.18 4.71 -7.31
N GLU A 180 23.85 3.79 -8.03
CA GLU A 180 23.27 2.48 -8.40
C GLU A 180 22.87 1.63 -7.20
N ASP A 181 23.64 1.66 -6.12
CA ASP A 181 23.34 0.95 -4.89
C ASP A 181 21.94 1.31 -4.31
N PHE A 182 21.51 2.57 -4.50
CA PHE A 182 20.15 2.97 -4.14
C PHE A 182 19.10 2.38 -5.09
N LEU A 183 19.40 2.33 -6.39
CA LEU A 183 18.47 1.77 -7.39
C LEU A 183 18.25 0.28 -7.15
N ASP A 184 19.29 -0.44 -6.73
CA ASP A 184 19.23 -1.88 -6.41
C ASP A 184 18.59 -2.15 -5.03
N SER A 185 18.43 -1.14 -4.20
CA SER A 185 17.84 -1.30 -2.87
C SER A 185 16.37 -1.67 -2.94
N LYS A 186 15.92 -2.45 -1.96
CA LYS A 186 14.51 -2.87 -1.82
C LYS A 186 13.93 -2.36 -0.52
N THR A 187 12.65 -2.02 -0.54
CA THR A 187 11.91 -1.66 0.66
C THR A 187 11.93 -2.83 1.65
N HIS A 188 12.27 -2.53 2.89
CA HIS A 188 12.27 -3.54 3.95
C HIS A 188 10.87 -3.74 4.48
N VAL A 189 10.36 -4.96 4.38
CA VAL A 189 9.01 -5.36 4.76
C VAL A 189 9.01 -5.98 6.16
N ASP A 190 8.11 -5.52 7.03
CA ASP A 190 7.90 -6.06 8.37
C ASP A 190 6.80 -7.12 8.39
N VAL A 191 5.81 -7.02 7.50
CA VAL A 191 4.67 -7.93 7.41
C VAL A 191 4.09 -7.97 5.99
N THR A 192 3.52 -9.10 5.59
CA THR A 192 2.82 -9.25 4.30
C THR A 192 1.30 -9.22 4.49
N ILE A 193 0.60 -8.45 3.66
CA ILE A 193 -0.85 -8.47 3.55
C ILE A 193 -1.24 -9.45 2.44
N GLY A 194 -1.87 -10.57 2.82
CA GLY A 194 -2.43 -11.51 1.86
C GLY A 194 -3.80 -11.03 1.39
N TRP A 195 -4.02 -11.02 0.09
CA TRP A 195 -5.30 -10.65 -0.49
C TRP A 195 -5.64 -11.50 -1.71
N ASP A 196 -6.91 -11.55 -2.03
CA ASP A 196 -7.41 -12.27 -3.18
C ASP A 196 -7.96 -11.26 -4.19
N PRO A 197 -7.18 -10.86 -5.22
CA PRO A 197 -7.60 -9.82 -6.15
C PRO A 197 -8.87 -10.19 -6.91
N ASP A 198 -9.15 -11.47 -7.14
CA ASP A 198 -10.31 -11.91 -7.93
C ASP A 198 -11.64 -11.53 -7.25
N ILE A 199 -11.68 -11.52 -5.92
CA ILE A 199 -12.89 -11.13 -5.18
C ILE A 199 -13.14 -9.62 -5.23
N TYR A 200 -12.08 -8.83 -5.44
CA TYR A 200 -12.16 -7.36 -5.46
C TYR A 200 -12.29 -6.76 -6.86
N MET A 201 -12.35 -7.58 -7.92
CA MET A 201 -12.64 -7.13 -9.28
C MET A 201 -14.13 -6.79 -9.45
N THR A 202 -14.56 -5.71 -8.80
CA THR A 202 -15.96 -5.28 -8.68
C THR A 202 -16.26 -3.99 -9.45
N GLU A 203 -15.42 -3.63 -10.43
CA GLU A 203 -15.60 -2.42 -11.25
C GLU A 203 -16.91 -2.43 -12.04
N TYR A 204 -17.38 -3.63 -12.39
CA TYR A 204 -18.65 -3.84 -13.08
C TYR A 204 -19.57 -4.72 -12.24
N TRP A 205 -20.79 -4.27 -12.04
CA TRP A 205 -21.81 -5.00 -11.29
C TRP A 205 -23.16 -4.91 -11.97
N VAL A 206 -24.03 -5.85 -11.68
CA VAL A 206 -25.43 -5.87 -12.10
C VAL A 206 -26.33 -5.73 -10.88
N LYS A 207 -27.59 -5.33 -11.10
CA LYS A 207 -28.55 -5.12 -9.99
C LYS A 207 -28.61 -6.32 -9.01
N ALA A 208 -28.49 -7.54 -9.51
CA ALA A 208 -28.52 -8.75 -8.69
C ALA A 208 -27.28 -8.91 -7.77
N THR A 209 -26.12 -8.32 -8.12
CA THR A 209 -24.87 -8.42 -7.36
C THR A 209 -24.52 -7.14 -6.59
N LYS A 210 -25.40 -6.13 -6.61
CA LYS A 210 -25.14 -4.82 -5.97
C LYS A 210 -24.84 -4.95 -4.48
N ALA A 211 -25.61 -5.74 -3.73
CA ALA A 211 -25.38 -5.92 -2.29
C ALA A 211 -24.03 -6.58 -2.00
N MET A 212 -23.62 -7.56 -2.83
CA MET A 212 -22.30 -8.17 -2.73
C MET A 212 -21.18 -7.16 -3.01
N GLN A 213 -21.32 -6.37 -4.07
CA GLN A 213 -20.38 -5.34 -4.42
C GLN A 213 -20.24 -4.28 -3.31
N ASP A 214 -21.36 -3.85 -2.69
CA ASP A 214 -21.35 -2.89 -1.59
C ASP A 214 -20.62 -3.46 -0.36
N ARG A 215 -20.87 -4.75 -0.02
CA ARG A 215 -20.17 -5.42 1.08
C ARG A 215 -18.66 -5.53 0.82
N LEU A 216 -18.26 -5.92 -0.37
CA LEU A 216 -16.84 -6.03 -0.74
C LEU A 216 -16.15 -4.67 -0.76
N SER A 217 -16.83 -3.62 -1.24
CA SER A 217 -16.32 -2.24 -1.20
C SER A 217 -16.10 -1.79 0.25
N HIS A 218 -17.04 -2.09 1.15
CA HIS A 218 -16.91 -1.78 2.57
C HIS A 218 -15.73 -2.54 3.22
N ILE A 219 -15.60 -3.84 2.96
CA ILE A 219 -14.49 -4.66 3.48
C ILE A 219 -13.14 -4.15 2.93
N ARG A 220 -13.08 -3.80 1.66
CA ARG A 220 -11.88 -3.21 1.06
C ARG A 220 -11.50 -1.89 1.75
N GLU A 221 -12.44 -0.97 1.87
CA GLU A 221 -12.16 0.37 2.37
C GLU A 221 -11.86 0.36 3.88
N VAL A 222 -12.73 -0.22 4.68
CA VAL A 222 -12.57 -0.24 6.15
C VAL A 222 -11.56 -1.30 6.60
N GLY A 223 -11.55 -2.45 5.96
CA GLY A 223 -10.66 -3.56 6.31
C GLY A 223 -9.26 -3.38 5.69
N LEU A 224 -9.15 -3.48 4.38
CA LEU A 224 -7.86 -3.54 3.71
C LEU A 224 -7.11 -2.19 3.78
N PHE A 225 -7.74 -1.10 3.35
CA PHE A 225 -7.13 0.23 3.43
C PHE A 225 -7.02 0.73 4.87
N GLY A 226 -8.01 0.44 5.71
CA GLY A 226 -7.93 0.74 7.15
C GLY A 226 -6.79 0.02 7.85
N LEU A 227 -6.53 -1.25 7.52
CA LEU A 227 -5.37 -2.00 8.00
C LEU A 227 -4.06 -1.31 7.57
N GLY A 228 -3.90 -1.05 6.28
CA GLY A 228 -2.71 -0.39 5.74
C GLY A 228 -2.43 0.95 6.42
N ARG A 229 -3.48 1.74 6.66
CA ARG A 229 -3.37 3.01 7.38
C ARG A 229 -2.86 2.81 8.81
N ASN A 230 -3.43 1.88 9.57
CA ASN A 230 -3.01 1.62 10.94
C ASN A 230 -1.57 1.08 11.02
N LEU A 231 -1.14 0.27 10.06
CA LEU A 231 0.25 -0.19 9.96
C LEU A 231 1.20 0.98 9.67
N SER A 232 0.89 1.79 8.67
CA SER A 232 1.72 2.94 8.26
C SER A 232 1.83 4.01 9.35
N LEU A 233 0.75 4.29 10.09
CA LEU A 233 0.77 5.21 11.24
C LEU A 233 1.71 4.74 12.36
N ASN A 234 1.99 3.45 12.42
CA ASN A 234 2.94 2.85 13.36
C ASN A 234 4.35 2.66 12.74
N ASN A 235 4.60 3.19 11.55
CA ASN A 235 5.84 2.94 10.80
C ASN A 235 6.15 1.44 10.65
N ILE A 236 5.11 0.62 10.46
CA ILE A 236 5.21 -0.81 10.11
C ILE A 236 5.06 -0.91 8.61
N THR A 237 6.14 -1.28 7.94
CA THR A 237 6.18 -1.40 6.49
C THR A 237 5.62 -2.75 6.05
N TYR A 238 4.80 -2.75 5.03
CA TYR A 238 4.18 -3.97 4.50
C TYR A 238 4.29 -4.04 2.99
N ASP A 239 4.24 -5.25 2.47
CA ASP A 239 3.95 -5.57 1.09
C ASP A 239 2.59 -6.29 0.96
N ALA A 240 2.18 -6.58 -0.25
CA ALA A 240 0.99 -7.39 -0.50
C ALA A 240 1.36 -8.65 -1.31
N LEU A 241 0.57 -9.72 -1.12
CA LEU A 241 0.70 -10.99 -1.84
C LEU A 241 -0.63 -11.39 -2.45
N ASP A 242 -0.66 -11.58 -3.77
CA ASP A 242 -1.78 -12.18 -4.47
C ASP A 242 -1.91 -13.68 -4.12
N LEU A 243 -2.85 -14.00 -3.25
CA LEU A 243 -3.09 -15.37 -2.78
C LEU A 243 -3.64 -16.28 -3.87
N SER A 244 -4.26 -15.74 -4.92
CA SER A 244 -4.80 -16.54 -6.02
C SER A 244 -3.72 -17.12 -6.92
N SER A 245 -2.68 -16.33 -7.24
CA SER A 245 -1.67 -16.69 -8.24
C SER A 245 -0.27 -16.95 -7.68
N LYS A 246 0.11 -16.37 -6.54
CA LYS A 246 1.46 -16.49 -6.00
C LYS A 246 1.60 -17.63 -4.98
N PRO A 247 2.78 -18.26 -4.88
CA PRO A 247 3.05 -19.22 -3.81
C PRO A 247 3.11 -18.51 -2.44
N LEU A 248 2.74 -19.25 -1.40
CA LEU A 248 2.80 -18.79 -0.01
C LEU A 248 3.65 -19.77 0.80
N ASP A 249 4.82 -19.31 1.30
CA ASP A 249 5.74 -20.10 2.09
C ASP A 249 6.05 -19.35 3.41
N PRO A 250 5.92 -20.01 4.59
CA PRO A 250 6.24 -19.40 5.88
C PRO A 250 7.70 -18.96 6.04
N LYS A 251 8.61 -19.44 5.20
CA LYS A 251 10.02 -19.02 5.23
C LYS A 251 10.23 -17.65 4.61
N THR A 252 9.50 -17.36 3.53
CA THR A 252 9.57 -16.06 2.84
C THR A 252 8.58 -15.06 3.40
N HIS A 253 7.43 -15.53 3.86
CA HIS A 253 6.37 -14.74 4.47
C HIS A 253 6.05 -15.31 5.87
N PRO A 254 6.88 -15.02 6.89
CA PRO A 254 6.70 -15.63 8.21
C PRO A 254 5.42 -15.20 8.93
N THR A 255 4.91 -14.02 8.59
CA THR A 255 3.66 -13.49 9.12
C THR A 255 2.82 -12.89 8.01
N LEU A 256 1.56 -13.29 7.95
CA LEU A 256 0.57 -12.86 6.96
C LEU A 256 -0.64 -12.26 7.68
N ILE A 257 -1.14 -11.14 7.18
CA ILE A 257 -2.41 -10.56 7.60
C ILE A 257 -3.39 -10.66 6.44
N VAL A 258 -4.57 -11.22 6.68
CA VAL A 258 -5.64 -11.38 5.69
C VAL A 258 -6.91 -10.75 6.23
N VAL A 259 -7.50 -9.85 5.45
CA VAL A 259 -8.85 -9.36 5.72
C VAL A 259 -9.84 -10.34 5.07
N GLY A 260 -10.55 -11.06 5.91
CA GLY A 260 -11.49 -12.09 5.49
C GLY A 260 -12.76 -11.48 4.88
N THR A 261 -13.29 -12.19 3.89
CA THR A 261 -14.57 -11.90 3.25
C THR A 261 -15.46 -13.14 3.37
N PRO A 262 -16.79 -13.06 3.18
CA PRO A 262 -17.66 -14.24 3.16
C PRO A 262 -17.25 -15.25 2.07
N TRP A 263 -16.61 -14.76 1.00
CA TRP A 263 -16.27 -15.52 -0.19
C TRP A 263 -14.76 -15.68 -0.34
N MET A 264 -14.32 -16.91 -0.51
CA MET A 264 -12.92 -17.23 -0.84
C MET A 264 -12.86 -18.59 -1.52
N ASN A 265 -12.18 -18.68 -2.64
CA ASN A 265 -12.11 -19.92 -3.41
C ASN A 265 -11.40 -21.04 -2.63
N GLY A 266 -11.84 -22.28 -2.81
CA GLY A 266 -11.31 -23.44 -2.09
C GLY A 266 -9.77 -23.57 -2.13
N PRO A 267 -9.12 -23.45 -3.29
CA PRO A 267 -7.66 -23.47 -3.38
C PRO A 267 -6.95 -22.40 -2.53
N VAL A 268 -7.53 -21.21 -2.40
CA VAL A 268 -6.97 -20.13 -1.56
C VAL A 268 -7.16 -20.46 -0.08
N GLN A 269 -8.34 -20.96 0.30
CA GLN A 269 -8.59 -21.44 1.66
C GLN A 269 -7.63 -22.56 2.07
N GLN A 270 -7.39 -23.54 1.19
CA GLN A 270 -6.43 -24.62 1.42
C GLN A 270 -5.00 -24.10 1.56
N LYS A 271 -4.59 -23.16 0.69
CA LYS A 271 -3.26 -22.52 0.75
C LYS A 271 -3.01 -21.85 2.12
N LEU A 272 -3.99 -21.13 2.64
CA LEU A 272 -3.90 -20.50 3.97
C LEU A 272 -3.85 -21.53 5.10
N ALA A 273 -4.65 -22.59 5.01
CA ALA A 273 -4.62 -23.69 5.96
C ALA A 273 -3.25 -24.37 6.00
N ASP A 274 -2.70 -24.73 4.84
CA ASP A 274 -1.39 -25.36 4.70
C ASP A 274 -0.28 -24.45 5.23
N TYR A 275 -0.34 -23.16 4.94
CA TYR A 275 0.60 -22.15 5.43
C TYR A 275 0.68 -22.15 6.96
N VAL A 276 -0.46 -22.13 7.65
CA VAL A 276 -0.49 -22.17 9.12
C VAL A 276 0.04 -23.51 9.63
N HIS A 277 -0.39 -24.64 9.07
CA HIS A 277 0.09 -25.95 9.49
C HIS A 277 1.61 -26.12 9.33
N GLN A 278 2.22 -25.46 8.34
CA GLN A 278 3.66 -25.47 8.10
C GLN A 278 4.46 -24.54 9.02
N GLY A 279 3.81 -23.69 9.81
CA GLY A 279 4.46 -22.82 10.79
C GLY A 279 4.27 -21.32 10.53
N GLY A 280 3.48 -20.95 9.55
CA GLY A 280 3.11 -19.56 9.29
C GLY A 280 2.28 -18.95 10.41
N LYS A 281 2.44 -17.64 10.63
CA LYS A 281 1.62 -16.85 11.54
C LYS A 281 0.59 -16.09 10.74
N LEU A 282 -0.70 -16.39 10.96
CA LEU A 282 -1.81 -15.75 10.25
C LEU A 282 -2.61 -14.85 11.19
N ALA A 283 -2.72 -13.56 10.86
CA ALA A 283 -3.79 -12.72 11.39
C ALA A 283 -4.97 -12.76 10.40
N LEU A 284 -6.10 -13.31 10.83
CA LEU A 284 -7.34 -13.34 10.07
C LEU A 284 -8.33 -12.34 10.70
N ILE A 285 -8.69 -11.33 9.91
CA ILE A 285 -9.45 -10.17 10.38
C ILE A 285 -10.82 -10.18 9.74
N ASN A 286 -11.84 -9.73 10.45
CA ASN A 286 -13.23 -9.68 10.08
C ASN A 286 -13.93 -11.04 10.20
N GLU A 287 -14.00 -11.82 9.15
CA GLU A 287 -14.74 -13.08 9.13
C GLU A 287 -13.93 -14.20 8.46
N VAL A 288 -14.25 -15.43 8.83
CA VAL A 288 -13.75 -16.62 8.14
C VAL A 288 -14.64 -16.90 6.95
N PRO A 289 -14.09 -17.09 5.74
CA PRO A 289 -14.91 -17.40 4.56
C PRO A 289 -15.69 -18.70 4.73
N THR A 290 -16.95 -18.69 4.26
CA THR A 290 -17.87 -19.82 4.30
C THR A 290 -18.37 -20.25 2.93
N GLN A 291 -18.06 -19.48 1.89
CA GLN A 291 -18.51 -19.73 0.52
C GLN A 291 -17.36 -19.55 -0.47
N ASP A 292 -17.48 -20.22 -1.63
CA ASP A 292 -16.63 -19.94 -2.79
C ASP A 292 -17.13 -18.70 -3.56
N TYR A 293 -16.48 -18.38 -4.70
CA TYR A 293 -16.88 -17.24 -5.54
C TYR A 293 -18.27 -17.38 -6.17
N TYR A 294 -18.82 -18.58 -6.24
CA TYR A 294 -20.14 -18.87 -6.79
C TYR A 294 -21.23 -18.90 -5.73
N GLY A 295 -20.86 -18.68 -4.46
CA GLY A 295 -21.78 -18.75 -3.33
C GLY A 295 -22.06 -20.19 -2.84
N SER A 296 -21.31 -21.18 -3.33
CA SER A 296 -21.41 -22.54 -2.82
C SER A 296 -20.70 -22.67 -1.46
N PRO A 297 -21.20 -23.50 -0.53
CA PRO A 297 -20.54 -23.72 0.76
C PRO A 297 -19.08 -24.17 0.57
N CYS A 298 -18.15 -23.47 1.23
CA CYS A 298 -16.74 -23.80 1.24
C CYS A 298 -16.12 -23.41 2.60
N THR A 299 -15.87 -24.41 3.44
CA THR A 299 -15.46 -24.26 4.85
C THR A 299 -14.08 -24.83 5.14
N ILE A 300 -13.25 -25.01 4.11
CA ILE A 300 -11.92 -25.62 4.20
C ILE A 300 -11.05 -24.90 5.26
N LEU A 301 -11.04 -23.58 5.24
CA LEU A 301 -10.20 -22.80 6.15
C LEU A 301 -10.71 -22.88 7.59
N SER A 302 -12.01 -22.69 7.81
CA SER A 302 -12.61 -22.75 9.14
C SER A 302 -12.44 -24.14 9.78
N GLU A 303 -12.63 -25.21 9.03
CA GLU A 303 -12.43 -26.59 9.49
C GLU A 303 -10.97 -26.88 9.82
N ALA A 304 -10.04 -26.53 8.90
CA ALA A 304 -8.60 -26.75 9.10
C ALA A 304 -8.03 -25.98 10.31
N LEU A 305 -8.53 -24.78 10.56
CA LEU A 305 -8.09 -23.94 11.68
C LEU A 305 -8.93 -24.19 12.95
N GLY A 306 -10.01 -24.96 12.88
CA GLY A 306 -10.95 -25.20 13.98
C GLY A 306 -11.56 -23.89 14.48
N LEU A 307 -12.10 -23.09 13.56
CA LEU A 307 -12.75 -21.81 13.83
C LEU A 307 -14.25 -21.94 13.61
N THR A 308 -15.04 -21.87 14.67
CA THR A 308 -16.49 -21.97 14.63
C THR A 308 -17.10 -20.62 14.94
N LEU A 309 -17.85 -20.04 14.00
CA LEU A 309 -18.62 -18.83 14.21
C LEU A 309 -19.84 -19.18 15.09
N SER A 310 -19.97 -18.51 16.22
CA SER A 310 -21.10 -18.67 17.15
C SER A 310 -22.26 -17.74 16.83
N SER A 311 -21.95 -16.45 16.60
CA SER A 311 -22.95 -15.42 16.30
C SER A 311 -22.31 -14.19 15.66
N VAL A 312 -23.15 -13.32 15.12
CA VAL A 312 -22.74 -11.98 14.65
C VAL A 312 -23.56 -10.94 15.41
N GLU A 313 -22.88 -10.03 16.05
CA GLU A 313 -23.50 -8.86 16.66
C GLU A 313 -23.46 -7.67 15.70
N HIS A 314 -24.52 -6.89 15.67
CA HIS A 314 -24.62 -5.69 14.85
C HIS A 314 -24.70 -4.43 15.74
N TRP A 315 -23.94 -3.41 15.38
CA TRP A 315 -23.94 -2.09 16.00
C TRP A 315 -23.73 -2.11 17.52
N GLY A 316 -22.50 -1.91 17.92
CA GLY A 316 -22.15 -1.91 19.33
C GLY A 316 -20.72 -1.49 19.59
N PHE A 317 -20.27 -1.86 20.78
CA PHE A 317 -18.91 -1.60 21.24
C PHE A 317 -18.22 -2.89 21.63
N ALA A 318 -16.94 -2.97 21.36
CA ALA A 318 -16.05 -4.02 21.80
C ALA A 318 -15.03 -3.46 22.79
N SER A 319 -14.42 -4.36 23.55
CA SER A 319 -13.39 -4.06 24.54
C SER A 319 -12.08 -4.78 24.18
N TYR A 320 -10.97 -4.08 24.35
CA TYR A 320 -9.63 -4.63 24.22
C TYR A 320 -8.70 -3.92 25.20
N ASP A 321 -8.11 -4.66 26.16
CA ASP A 321 -7.25 -4.12 27.21
C ASP A 321 -7.96 -2.97 27.96
N SER A 322 -7.38 -1.78 28.00
CA SER A 322 -7.97 -0.59 28.63
C SER A 322 -9.00 0.14 27.75
N TYR A 323 -9.18 -0.27 26.50
CA TYR A 323 -10.14 0.32 25.57
C TYR A 323 -11.48 -0.43 25.64
N ASP A 324 -12.55 0.26 26.00
CA ASP A 324 -13.90 -0.30 26.18
C ASP A 324 -14.96 0.25 25.21
N SER A 325 -14.55 1.11 24.29
CA SER A 325 -15.45 1.86 23.41
C SER A 325 -15.06 1.73 21.93
N ILE A 326 -14.61 0.55 21.53
CA ILE A 326 -14.27 0.26 20.12
C ILE A 326 -15.57 -0.03 19.38
N ASN A 327 -16.04 0.93 18.59
CA ASN A 327 -17.27 0.80 17.83
C ASN A 327 -17.15 -0.18 16.67
N PHE A 328 -18.23 -0.88 16.37
CA PHE A 328 -18.35 -1.78 15.21
C PHE A 328 -19.75 -1.68 14.57
N SER A 329 -19.81 -1.96 13.28
CA SER A 329 -21.05 -2.26 12.55
C SER A 329 -21.39 -3.75 12.64
N GLU A 330 -20.39 -4.62 12.53
CA GLU A 330 -20.49 -6.06 12.68
C GLU A 330 -19.34 -6.56 13.56
N LEU A 331 -19.66 -7.53 14.45
CA LEU A 331 -18.71 -8.23 15.30
C LEU A 331 -18.99 -9.72 15.22
N HIS A 332 -18.04 -10.46 14.67
CA HIS A 332 -18.12 -11.92 14.52
C HIS A 332 -17.59 -12.58 15.80
N ILE A 333 -18.46 -13.31 16.47
CA ILE A 333 -18.17 -14.01 17.72
C ILE A 333 -17.84 -15.47 17.41
N TYR A 334 -16.73 -15.95 17.93
CA TYR A 334 -16.23 -17.30 17.72
C TYR A 334 -16.26 -18.13 19.00
N GLU A 335 -16.44 -19.45 18.85
CA GLU A 335 -16.32 -20.38 19.97
C GLU A 335 -14.86 -20.47 20.41
N HIS A 336 -14.55 -19.82 21.54
CA HIS A 336 -13.24 -19.87 22.17
C HIS A 336 -13.35 -19.51 23.65
N ASP A 337 -12.71 -20.31 24.53
CA ASP A 337 -12.87 -20.20 25.98
C ASP A 337 -12.34 -18.89 26.54
N LYS A 338 -11.29 -18.32 25.96
CA LYS A 338 -10.66 -17.07 26.41
C LYS A 338 -10.18 -16.24 25.24
N GLY A 339 -10.69 -15.02 25.14
CA GLY A 339 -10.25 -14.01 24.21
C GLY A 339 -9.59 -12.82 24.91
N PHE A 340 -9.06 -11.92 24.11
CA PHE A 340 -8.56 -10.63 24.55
C PHE A 340 -9.34 -9.48 23.90
N PHE A 341 -10.20 -9.79 22.93
CA PHE A 341 -11.09 -8.85 22.27
C PHE A 341 -12.53 -9.36 22.40
N GLU A 342 -13.39 -8.60 23.04
CA GLU A 342 -14.71 -9.08 23.47
C GLU A 342 -15.81 -8.07 23.15
N SER A 343 -17.02 -8.58 22.92
CA SER A 343 -18.22 -7.74 22.90
C SER A 343 -18.42 -7.06 24.24
N HIS A 344 -18.63 -5.76 24.25
CA HIS A 344 -18.92 -5.04 25.48
C HIS A 344 -20.25 -5.48 26.13
N LYS A 345 -21.23 -5.83 25.30
CA LYS A 345 -22.58 -6.23 25.71
C LYS A 345 -22.64 -7.65 26.25
N THR A 346 -22.13 -8.61 25.52
CA THR A 346 -22.29 -10.04 25.83
C THR A 346 -21.07 -10.66 26.50
N LYS A 347 -19.92 -9.95 26.49
CA LYS A 347 -18.61 -10.47 26.90
C LYS A 347 -18.16 -11.70 26.10
N ALA A 348 -18.78 -11.91 24.95
CA ALA A 348 -18.41 -13.01 24.06
C ALA A 348 -17.13 -12.69 23.29
N THR A 349 -16.34 -13.74 23.00
CA THR A 349 -15.02 -13.62 22.40
C THR A 349 -15.11 -13.32 20.90
N ALA A 350 -14.50 -12.21 20.48
CA ALA A 350 -14.35 -11.83 19.08
C ALA A 350 -12.89 -11.80 18.62
N GLY A 351 -11.93 -11.91 19.53
CA GLY A 351 -10.50 -11.95 19.20
C GLY A 351 -9.70 -12.81 20.16
N PHE A 352 -8.87 -13.68 19.59
CA PHE A 352 -8.02 -14.63 20.32
C PHE A 352 -6.80 -15.07 19.52
N LEU A 353 -5.84 -15.68 20.20
CA LEU A 353 -4.66 -16.30 19.60
C LEU A 353 -4.75 -17.82 19.81
N LYS A 354 -4.57 -18.59 18.74
CA LYS A 354 -4.64 -20.06 18.75
C LYS A 354 -3.42 -20.63 18.03
N THR A 355 -2.87 -21.72 18.58
CA THR A 355 -1.86 -22.54 17.89
C THR A 355 -2.55 -23.58 17.05
N VAL A 356 -2.16 -23.70 15.76
CA VAL A 356 -2.68 -24.69 14.82
C VAL A 356 -1.50 -25.31 14.08
N GLY A 357 -1.34 -26.64 14.18
CA GLY A 357 -0.17 -27.31 13.64
C GLY A 357 1.13 -26.73 14.21
N LYS A 358 2.03 -26.26 13.36
CA LYS A 358 3.27 -25.58 13.75
C LYS A 358 3.14 -24.05 13.82
N GLY A 359 2.02 -23.51 13.36
CA GLY A 359 1.79 -22.07 13.23
C GLY A 359 0.87 -21.50 14.29
N LYS A 360 0.53 -20.23 14.10
CA LYS A 360 -0.36 -19.46 14.99
C LYS A 360 -1.42 -18.73 14.17
N VAL A 361 -2.62 -18.65 14.73
CA VAL A 361 -3.72 -17.85 14.18
C VAL A 361 -4.12 -16.79 15.18
N LEU A 362 -4.02 -15.53 14.81
CA LEU A 362 -4.68 -14.42 15.47
C LEU A 362 -6.01 -14.20 14.76
N MET A 363 -7.13 -14.60 15.38
CA MET A 363 -8.46 -14.30 14.88
C MET A 363 -8.94 -12.98 15.48
N LEU A 364 -9.47 -12.08 14.65
CA LEU A 364 -10.06 -10.81 15.07
C LEU A 364 -11.36 -10.57 14.30
N GLY A 365 -12.51 -10.84 14.90
CA GLY A 365 -13.83 -10.82 14.29
C GLY A 365 -14.43 -9.43 14.05
N ILE A 366 -13.63 -8.43 13.72
CA ILE A 366 -14.07 -7.05 13.54
C ILE A 366 -13.32 -6.37 12.38
N LEU A 367 -14.02 -5.49 11.67
CA LEU A 367 -13.38 -4.43 10.89
C LEU A 367 -13.27 -3.19 11.77
N MET A 368 -12.04 -2.74 12.04
CA MET A 368 -11.81 -1.46 12.70
C MET A 368 -11.53 -0.40 11.66
N ASP A 369 -12.39 0.62 11.62
CA ASP A 369 -12.12 1.81 10.82
C ASP A 369 -10.83 2.52 11.32
N HIS A 370 -10.36 3.46 10.53
CA HIS A 370 -9.13 4.23 10.80
C HIS A 370 -9.41 5.68 11.23
N GLU A 371 -10.65 6.00 11.56
CA GLU A 371 -11.07 7.39 11.81
C GLU A 371 -10.52 7.97 13.12
N ARG A 372 -10.02 7.12 14.02
CA ARG A 372 -9.54 7.52 15.34
C ARG A 372 -8.13 7.04 15.59
N LEU A 373 -7.24 7.96 15.95
CA LEU A 373 -5.81 7.69 16.12
C LEU A 373 -5.50 6.56 17.11
N PHE A 374 -6.27 6.44 18.22
CA PHE A 374 -6.04 5.37 19.22
C PHE A 374 -6.21 3.96 18.63
N LYS A 375 -6.91 3.80 17.51
CA LYS A 375 -7.05 2.51 16.85
C LYS A 375 -5.74 2.02 16.24
N ALA A 376 -4.84 2.93 15.87
CA ALA A 376 -3.49 2.56 15.47
C ALA A 376 -2.72 1.89 16.62
N ASP A 377 -2.86 2.40 17.86
CA ASP A 377 -2.23 1.81 19.05
C ASP A 377 -2.80 0.42 19.35
N ILE A 378 -4.12 0.26 19.22
CA ILE A 378 -4.77 -1.06 19.34
C ILE A 378 -4.23 -2.03 18.31
N TRP A 379 -4.11 -1.61 17.05
CA TRP A 379 -3.54 -2.44 15.99
C TRP A 379 -2.10 -2.84 16.27
N ALA A 380 -1.24 -1.90 16.67
CA ALA A 380 0.14 -2.20 17.06
C ALA A 380 0.20 -3.24 18.19
N SER A 381 -0.65 -3.11 19.19
CA SER A 381 -0.75 -4.07 20.29
C SER A 381 -1.24 -5.45 19.82
N LEU A 382 -2.28 -5.51 18.98
CA LEU A 382 -2.82 -6.76 18.46
C LEU A 382 -1.79 -7.54 17.63
N ILE A 383 -1.14 -6.89 16.67
CA ILE A 383 -0.17 -7.55 15.80
C ILE A 383 1.14 -7.90 16.53
N SER A 384 1.46 -7.22 17.65
CA SER A 384 2.59 -7.58 18.50
C SER A 384 2.47 -8.99 19.07
N LYS A 385 1.24 -9.56 19.15
CA LYS A 385 0.98 -10.95 19.53
C LYS A 385 1.50 -11.97 18.52
N LEU A 386 1.77 -11.51 17.29
CA LEU A 386 2.43 -12.28 16.22
C LEU A 386 3.89 -11.89 16.03
N ASP A 387 4.49 -11.18 17.01
CA ASP A 387 5.87 -10.71 17.01
C ASP A 387 6.18 -9.61 15.98
N ILE A 388 5.13 -8.90 15.47
CA ILE A 388 5.29 -7.73 14.60
C ILE A 388 5.35 -6.48 15.45
N ARG A 389 6.39 -5.69 15.26
CA ARG A 389 6.57 -4.39 15.94
C ARG A 389 7.28 -3.43 15.01
N SER A 390 6.96 -2.14 15.14
CA SER A 390 7.78 -1.12 14.49
C SER A 390 9.22 -1.21 14.96
N LYS A 391 10.15 -1.14 14.04
CA LYS A 391 11.56 -0.99 14.33
C LYS A 391 11.94 0.43 14.75
N PHE A 392 11.07 1.39 14.48
CA PHE A 392 11.29 2.80 14.77
C PHE A 392 10.44 3.26 15.96
N VAL A 393 11.07 4.07 16.83
CA VAL A 393 10.41 4.84 17.90
C VAL A 393 10.82 6.29 17.72
N THR A 394 9.84 7.18 17.71
CA THR A 394 10.03 8.62 17.51
C THR A 394 9.28 9.41 18.58
N ASP A 395 9.76 10.59 18.91
CA ASP A 395 9.14 11.51 19.88
C ASP A 395 8.06 12.41 19.24
N ASP A 396 7.96 12.44 17.91
CA ASP A 396 6.89 13.11 17.17
C ASP A 396 6.54 12.30 15.91
N ARG A 397 5.39 12.57 15.33
CA ARG A 397 4.87 11.87 14.15
C ARG A 397 5.71 12.19 12.90
N VAL A 398 6.19 11.13 12.27
CA VAL A 398 6.93 11.16 11.00
C VAL A 398 6.71 9.83 10.27
N THR A 399 6.67 9.85 8.97
CA THR A 399 6.64 8.61 8.17
C THR A 399 8.06 8.18 7.88
N LEU A 400 8.42 6.97 8.30
CA LEU A 400 9.74 6.38 8.13
C LEU A 400 9.64 5.09 7.33
N ILE A 401 10.35 5.05 6.20
CA ILE A 401 10.43 3.87 5.34
C ILE A 401 11.90 3.56 5.09
N GLU A 402 12.26 2.28 5.27
CA GLU A 402 13.63 1.80 5.10
C GLU A 402 13.76 1.01 3.81
N ARG A 403 14.76 1.35 2.99
CA ARG A 403 15.21 0.54 1.87
C ARG A 403 16.59 -0.01 2.17
N ARG A 404 16.89 -1.21 1.67
CA ARG A 404 18.18 -1.87 1.86
C ARG A 404 18.77 -2.35 0.54
N SER A 405 20.03 -2.04 0.33
CA SER A 405 20.92 -2.77 -0.57
C SER A 405 21.72 -3.83 0.19
N GLU A 406 22.66 -4.46 -0.45
CA GLU A 406 23.59 -5.40 0.23
C GLU A 406 24.46 -4.69 1.30
N LYS A 407 24.76 -3.41 1.13
CA LYS A 407 25.74 -2.68 1.94
C LYS A 407 25.16 -1.49 2.70
N THR A 408 24.14 -0.85 2.15
CA THR A 408 23.64 0.44 2.61
C THR A 408 22.18 0.33 3.04
N ILE A 409 21.83 1.05 4.07
CA ILE A 409 20.45 1.30 4.47
C ILE A 409 20.10 2.73 4.05
N TYR A 410 18.96 2.90 3.41
CA TYR A 410 18.42 4.20 3.03
C TYR A 410 17.15 4.45 3.82
N LEU A 411 17.15 5.49 4.64
CA LEU A 411 16.00 5.90 5.44
C LEU A 411 15.29 7.06 4.74
N SER A 412 14.05 6.84 4.33
CA SER A 412 13.15 7.90 3.91
C SER A 412 12.42 8.44 5.13
N ALA A 413 12.52 9.75 5.38
CA ALA A 413 11.83 10.43 6.46
C ALA A 413 10.95 11.54 5.88
N LEU A 414 9.63 11.45 6.09
CA LEU A 414 8.64 12.33 5.48
C LEU A 414 7.84 13.05 6.56
N ASN A 415 7.97 14.38 6.60
CA ASN A 415 7.11 15.23 7.40
C ASN A 415 5.94 15.73 6.54
N LEU A 416 4.77 15.16 6.77
CA LEU A 416 3.54 15.51 6.06
C LEU A 416 2.78 16.68 6.71
N ASP A 417 3.26 17.17 7.86
CA ASP A 417 2.61 18.25 8.59
C ASP A 417 3.13 19.63 8.13
N GLU A 418 2.32 20.65 8.39
CA GLU A 418 2.59 22.06 8.04
C GLU A 418 3.53 22.76 9.05
N ILE A 419 4.17 21.99 9.93
CA ILE A 419 5.08 22.51 10.95
C ILE A 419 6.46 21.87 10.83
N ARG A 420 7.50 22.63 11.17
CA ARG A 420 8.86 22.11 11.31
C ARG A 420 8.94 21.18 12.51
N LYS A 421 9.65 20.07 12.36
CA LYS A 421 9.88 19.06 13.42
C LYS A 421 11.36 18.92 13.73
N THR A 422 11.63 18.60 14.98
CA THR A 422 12.94 18.19 15.48
C THR A 422 12.74 16.86 16.17
N LEU A 423 13.27 15.78 15.59
CA LEU A 423 12.90 14.41 15.91
C LEU A 423 14.08 13.64 16.50
N SER A 424 13.84 12.97 17.63
CA SER A 424 14.71 11.90 18.12
C SER A 424 14.20 10.57 17.59
N ILE A 425 15.05 9.83 16.87
CA ILE A 425 14.67 8.56 16.25
C ILE A 425 15.48 7.44 16.87
N GLN A 426 14.81 6.38 17.33
CA GLN A 426 15.45 5.12 17.67
C GLN A 426 15.11 4.06 16.62
N ARG A 427 16.05 3.20 16.32
CA ARG A 427 15.88 2.03 15.46
C ARG A 427 16.32 0.77 16.22
N ASN A 428 15.39 -0.17 16.40
CA ASN A 428 15.60 -1.38 17.21
C ASN A 428 16.15 -1.08 18.62
N GLY A 429 15.59 -0.04 19.27
CA GLY A 429 15.97 0.38 20.61
C GLY A 429 17.32 1.12 20.74
N LYS A 430 17.97 1.45 19.62
CA LYS A 430 19.21 2.24 19.60
C LYS A 430 18.97 3.59 18.95
N PRO A 431 19.50 4.69 19.50
CA PRO A 431 19.42 5.99 18.86
C PRO A 431 20.02 5.95 17.46
N LEU A 432 19.32 6.51 16.48
CA LEU A 432 19.88 6.81 15.17
C LEU A 432 20.71 8.10 15.22
N PHE A 433 21.59 8.28 14.24
CA PHE A 433 22.42 9.48 14.08
C PHE A 433 23.24 9.80 15.35
N GLU A 434 23.66 8.76 16.08
CA GLU A 434 24.35 8.91 17.38
C GLU A 434 23.59 9.76 18.41
N GLY A 435 22.26 9.81 18.27
CA GLY A 435 21.39 10.64 19.09
C GLY A 435 21.24 12.10 18.65
N HIS A 436 21.87 12.47 17.55
CA HIS A 436 21.63 13.78 16.94
C HIS A 436 20.19 13.86 16.39
N PRO A 437 19.46 14.96 16.64
CA PRO A 437 18.10 15.08 16.18
C PRO A 437 18.04 15.28 14.66
N LEU A 438 17.04 14.69 14.02
CA LEU A 438 16.70 14.97 12.63
C LEU A 438 15.75 16.17 12.56
N ILE A 439 16.10 17.14 11.72
CA ILE A 439 15.29 18.33 11.50
C ILE A 439 14.60 18.21 10.15
N LEU A 440 13.28 18.25 10.15
CA LEU A 440 12.45 18.29 8.95
C LEU A 440 11.65 19.59 8.91
N GLN A 441 11.75 20.34 7.81
CA GLN A 441 10.88 21.48 7.59
C GLN A 441 9.43 21.02 7.38
N ALA A 442 8.49 21.96 7.43
CA ALA A 442 7.10 21.69 7.06
C ALA A 442 7.05 21.07 5.66
N ARG A 443 6.31 19.98 5.52
CA ARG A 443 6.11 19.28 4.24
C ARG A 443 7.41 18.94 3.53
N GLN A 444 8.36 18.38 4.25
CA GLN A 444 9.68 17.98 3.71
C GLN A 444 9.88 16.47 3.79
N GLY A 445 10.41 15.90 2.72
CA GLY A 445 10.96 14.55 2.70
C GLY A 445 12.47 14.55 2.56
N LEU A 446 13.15 13.59 3.17
CA LEU A 446 14.58 13.33 3.02
C LEU A 446 14.85 11.86 2.71
N LEU A 447 15.87 11.61 1.88
CA LEU A 447 16.45 10.29 1.60
C LEU A 447 17.84 10.24 2.22
N LEU A 448 17.98 9.53 3.34
CA LEU A 448 19.17 9.57 4.17
C LEU A 448 19.93 8.23 4.11
N PRO A 449 21.18 8.19 3.64
CA PRO A 449 21.98 6.98 3.67
C PRO A 449 22.54 6.69 5.07
N LEU A 450 22.55 5.40 5.43
CA LEU A 450 23.21 4.86 6.63
C LEU A 450 24.22 3.80 6.20
N ASN A 451 25.46 3.88 6.70
CA ASN A 451 26.56 2.99 6.33
C ASN A 451 26.85 2.94 4.82
N LYS A 452 26.81 4.12 4.17
CA LYS A 452 27.04 4.21 2.72
C LYS A 452 28.52 4.15 2.40
N HIS A 453 28.88 3.17 1.56
CA HIS A 453 30.21 3.08 1.00
C HIS A 453 30.39 4.13 -0.11
N LEU A 454 31.34 5.04 0.10
CA LEU A 454 31.76 6.04 -0.87
C LEU A 454 33.02 5.57 -1.60
N ASP A 455 33.44 6.31 -2.61
CA ASP A 455 34.67 6.06 -3.34
C ASP A 455 35.88 6.10 -2.39
N HIS A 456 36.97 5.41 -2.80
CA HIS A 456 38.23 5.32 -2.03
C HIS A 456 38.15 4.69 -0.64
N GLY A 457 37.12 3.84 -0.40
CA GLY A 457 37.00 3.07 0.84
C GLY A 457 36.51 3.87 2.05
N VAL A 458 35.99 5.04 1.83
CA VAL A 458 35.35 5.85 2.88
C VAL A 458 33.94 5.30 3.13
N ILE A 459 33.55 5.20 4.39
CA ILE A 459 32.18 4.83 4.81
C ILE A 459 31.58 6.06 5.47
N LEU A 460 30.38 6.44 4.97
CA LEU A 460 29.55 7.44 5.60
C LEU A 460 28.61 6.68 6.56
N ASP A 461 28.85 6.79 7.86
CA ASP A 461 28.07 6.09 8.87
C ASP A 461 26.61 6.55 8.85
N TYR A 462 26.39 7.85 8.76
CA TYR A 462 25.05 8.43 8.58
C TYR A 462 25.13 9.88 8.06
N SER A 463 23.98 10.37 7.59
CA SER A 463 23.76 11.79 7.32
C SER A 463 22.37 12.20 7.84
N THR A 464 22.26 13.41 8.37
CA THR A 464 20.99 14.06 8.73
C THR A 464 20.52 15.06 7.67
N ALA A 465 21.23 15.11 6.54
CA ALA A 465 20.90 15.89 5.34
C ALA A 465 21.13 15.04 4.09
N GLU A 466 20.51 15.39 2.99
CA GLU A 466 20.75 14.73 1.70
C GLU A 466 22.14 15.01 1.15
N LEU A 467 22.66 14.04 0.40
CA LEU A 467 23.94 14.13 -0.30
C LEU A 467 23.84 15.03 -1.55
#